data_bcc59c067a6f80671fa91fdcb1e8b5fc
#
_entry.id   bcc59c067a6f80671fa91fdcb1e8b5fc
#
_cell.length_a   1.000
_cell.length_b   1.000
_cell.length_c   1.000
_cell.angle_alpha   90.00
_cell.angle_beta   90.00
_cell.angle_gamma   90.00
#
_symmetry.space_group_name_H-M   'P 1'
#
loop_
_entity.id
_entity.type
_entity.pdbx_description
1 polymer ?
#
loop_
_entity_poly.entity_id
_entity_poly.type
_entity_poly.pdbx_seq_one_letter_code
_entity_poly.pdbx_strand_id
1 'polypeptide(L)'
;MNSFNLKIMTPEKVFFEGETEQVIVKTTTGDIGICANHVPYVANIVPSPLKVKKDGEFRVAAITTGLVSVNANEVTIVTPAVEWDDEIDDFIEGIIGEGDVSGGIPVG
;
A
#
# COMPACT_ATOMS: atom_id res chain seq x y z
N MET A 1 -9.57 -11.98 -16.27
CA MET A 1 -9.46 -11.21 -15.06
C MET A 1 -8.80 -9.90 -15.31
N ASN A 2 -9.36 -8.87 -14.80
CA ASN A 2 -8.85 -7.54 -15.09
C ASN A 2 -7.77 -7.17 -14.10
N SER A 3 -6.67 -6.63 -14.62
CA SER A 3 -5.58 -6.18 -13.79
C SER A 3 -4.98 -4.94 -14.44
N PHE A 4 -4.11 -4.28 -13.71
CA PHE A 4 -3.41 -3.11 -14.21
C PHE A 4 -2.02 -3.10 -13.61
N ASN A 5 -1.15 -2.30 -14.20
CA ASN A 5 0.22 -2.23 -13.72
C ASN A 5 0.32 -1.23 -12.57
N LEU A 6 0.91 -1.68 -11.47
CA LEU A 6 1.11 -0.83 -10.31
C LEU A 6 2.59 -0.67 -10.07
N LYS A 7 3.02 0.55 -9.82
CA LYS A 7 4.41 0.85 -9.49
C LYS A 7 4.45 1.71 -8.25
N ILE A 8 5.18 1.25 -7.25
CA ILE A 8 5.35 2.00 -6.01
C ILE A 8 6.82 2.35 -5.89
N MET A 9 7.11 3.63 -5.77
CA MET A 9 8.49 4.11 -5.80
C MET A 9 8.81 4.97 -4.60
N THR A 10 10.06 4.86 -4.15
CA THR A 10 10.64 5.82 -3.21
C THR A 10 11.77 6.51 -3.94
N PRO A 11 12.35 7.57 -3.32
CA PRO A 11 13.49 8.22 -3.98
C PRO A 11 14.66 7.30 -4.23
N GLU A 12 14.80 6.22 -3.43
CA GLU A 12 15.94 5.35 -3.59
C GLU A 12 15.71 4.19 -4.53
N LYS A 13 14.46 3.74 -4.69
CA LYS A 13 14.25 2.51 -5.44
C LYS A 13 12.79 2.33 -5.81
N VAL A 14 12.56 1.35 -6.68
CA VAL A 14 11.23 0.87 -6.96
C VAL A 14 10.91 -0.18 -5.91
N PHE A 15 9.90 0.09 -5.09
CA PHE A 15 9.52 -0.81 -4.01
C PHE A 15 8.70 -1.99 -4.53
N PHE A 16 7.84 -1.73 -5.50
CA PHE A 16 6.99 -2.76 -6.08
C PHE A 16 6.65 -2.38 -7.51
N GLU A 17 6.64 -3.36 -8.39
CA GLU A 17 6.21 -3.14 -9.76
C GLU A 17 5.63 -4.43 -10.30
N GLY A 18 4.39 -4.39 -10.76
CA GLY A 18 3.76 -5.60 -11.28
C GLY A 18 2.28 -5.40 -11.47
N GLU A 19 1.64 -6.45 -11.95
CA GLU A 19 0.20 -6.41 -12.16
C GLU A 19 -0.54 -6.66 -10.87
N THR A 20 -1.64 -5.95 -10.69
CA THR A 20 -2.45 -6.06 -9.51
C THR A 20 -3.91 -5.93 -9.90
N GLU A 21 -4.80 -6.47 -9.09
CA GLU A 21 -6.22 -6.45 -9.37
C GLU A 21 -6.91 -5.25 -8.77
N GLN A 22 -6.39 -4.76 -7.65
CA GLN A 22 -6.98 -3.63 -6.96
C GLN A 22 -5.97 -3.04 -6.00
N VAL A 23 -6.03 -1.72 -5.85
CA VAL A 23 -5.23 -1.01 -4.85
C VAL A 23 -6.20 -0.16 -4.05
N ILE A 24 -6.11 -0.24 -2.73
CA ILE A 24 -6.90 0.62 -1.86
C ILE A 24 -5.95 1.54 -1.14
N VAL A 25 -6.16 2.83 -1.32
CA VAL A 25 -5.27 3.84 -0.78
C VAL A 25 -6.11 4.92 -0.11
N LYS A 26 -5.59 5.48 0.98
CA LYS A 26 -6.28 6.54 1.68
C LYS A 26 -5.71 7.89 1.26
N THR A 27 -6.59 8.74 0.77
CA THR A 27 -6.17 10.06 0.29
C THR A 27 -6.72 11.13 1.21
N THR A 28 -6.38 12.37 0.92
CA THR A 28 -6.86 13.50 1.70
C THR A 28 -8.38 13.65 1.61
N THR A 29 -9.01 13.01 0.63
CA THR A 29 -10.47 13.08 0.50
C THR A 29 -11.15 11.76 0.87
N GLY A 30 -10.40 10.78 1.36
CA GLY A 30 -10.98 9.51 1.81
C GLY A 30 -10.33 8.33 1.14
N ASP A 31 -10.87 7.14 1.42
CA ASP A 31 -10.36 5.90 0.86
C ASP A 31 -10.79 5.76 -0.59
N ILE A 32 -9.87 5.27 -1.41
CA ILE A 32 -10.15 5.05 -2.82
C ILE A 32 -9.72 3.64 -3.18
N GLY A 33 -10.62 2.92 -3.86
CA GLY A 33 -10.26 1.62 -4.43
C GLY A 33 -10.04 1.79 -5.92
N ILE A 34 -8.87 1.41 -6.40
CA ILE A 34 -8.51 1.54 -7.81
C ILE A 34 -8.50 0.16 -8.42
N CYS A 35 -9.30 -0.03 -9.46
CA CYS A 35 -9.38 -1.28 -10.19
C CYS A 35 -9.04 -1.04 -11.65
N ALA A 36 -8.97 -2.10 -12.43
CA ALA A 36 -8.77 -1.96 -13.86
C ALA A 36 -9.89 -1.11 -14.47
N ASN A 37 -9.60 -0.48 -15.58
CA ASN A 37 -10.54 0.40 -16.29
C ASN A 37 -10.91 1.64 -15.50
N HIS A 38 -10.00 2.09 -14.66
CA HIS A 38 -10.20 3.31 -13.89
C HIS A 38 -10.00 4.54 -14.75
N VAL A 39 -10.51 5.67 -14.29
CA VAL A 39 -10.30 6.93 -14.99
C VAL A 39 -9.04 7.59 -14.47
N PRO A 40 -8.42 8.48 -15.24
CA PRO A 40 -7.25 9.21 -14.77
C PRO A 40 -7.54 9.99 -13.51
N TYR A 41 -6.56 10.00 -12.59
CA TYR A 41 -6.80 10.56 -11.29
C TYR A 41 -5.47 10.83 -10.60
N VAL A 42 -5.38 11.90 -9.83
CA VAL A 42 -4.19 12.22 -9.05
C VAL A 42 -4.66 12.69 -7.69
N ALA A 43 -4.04 12.19 -6.63
CA ALA A 43 -4.40 12.58 -5.28
C ALA A 43 -3.22 12.45 -4.35
N ASN A 44 -3.29 13.19 -3.26
CA ASN A 44 -2.30 13.08 -2.19
C ASN A 44 -2.70 11.96 -1.25
N ILE A 45 -1.72 11.19 -0.82
CA ILE A 45 -1.91 10.06 0.07
C ILE A 45 -1.59 10.51 1.49
N VAL A 46 -2.41 10.09 2.45
CA VAL A 46 -2.12 10.35 3.86
C VAL A 46 -1.51 9.08 4.46
N PRO A 47 -0.76 9.18 5.56
CA PRO A 47 -0.16 8.00 6.18
C PRO A 47 -1.24 6.99 6.56
N SER A 48 -1.09 5.76 6.08
CA SER A 48 -2.16 4.79 6.22
C SER A 48 -1.70 3.43 5.69
N PRO A 49 -2.48 2.38 5.93
CA PRO A 49 -2.22 1.11 5.26
C PRO A 49 -2.58 1.22 3.78
N LEU A 50 -1.72 0.66 2.96
CA LEU A 50 -1.96 0.56 1.53
C LEU A 50 -2.24 -0.90 1.23
N LYS A 51 -3.33 -1.20 0.54
CA LYS A 51 -3.71 -2.59 0.27
C LYS A 51 -3.59 -2.87 -1.21
N VAL A 52 -2.86 -3.93 -1.53
CA VAL A 52 -2.63 -4.33 -2.91
C VAL A 52 -3.18 -5.74 -3.09
N LYS A 53 -4.09 -5.91 -4.04
CA LYS A 53 -4.70 -7.21 -4.28
C LYS A 53 -4.05 -7.89 -5.47
N LYS A 54 -3.58 -9.10 -5.25
CA LYS A 54 -2.98 -9.91 -6.31
C LYS A 54 -3.35 -11.36 -6.09
N ASP A 55 -3.78 -12.02 -7.16
CA ASP A 55 -4.17 -13.43 -7.12
C ASP A 55 -5.23 -13.69 -6.05
N GLY A 56 -6.16 -12.75 -5.93
CA GLY A 56 -7.28 -12.91 -5.01
C GLY A 56 -6.97 -12.59 -3.56
N GLU A 57 -5.75 -12.17 -3.25
CA GLU A 57 -5.36 -11.90 -1.87
C GLU A 57 -4.82 -10.50 -1.74
N PHE A 58 -5.11 -9.88 -0.60
CA PHE A 58 -4.58 -8.55 -0.29
C PHE A 58 -3.29 -8.67 0.47
N ARG A 59 -2.35 -7.82 0.11
CA ARG A 59 -1.13 -7.62 0.87
C ARG A 59 -1.11 -6.18 1.32
N VAL A 60 -0.70 -5.94 2.56
CA VAL A 60 -0.79 -4.62 3.16
C VAL A 60 0.60 -4.04 3.36
N ALA A 61 0.76 -2.78 3.02
CA ALA A 61 1.98 -2.04 3.24
C ALA A 61 1.69 -0.79 4.06
N ALA A 62 2.61 -0.41 4.90
CA ALA A 62 2.50 0.86 5.62
C ALA A 62 3.17 1.93 4.76
N ILE A 63 2.46 3.00 4.51
CA ILE A 63 2.95 4.06 3.64
C ILE A 63 2.82 5.39 4.37
N THR A 64 3.78 6.28 4.16
CA THR A 64 3.69 7.63 4.70
C THR A 64 2.93 8.49 3.69
N THR A 65 3.15 9.76 3.70
CA THR A 65 2.51 10.62 2.71
C THR A 65 3.00 10.22 1.32
N GLY A 66 2.30 10.68 0.31
CA GLY A 66 2.72 10.37 -1.04
C GLY A 66 1.75 10.92 -2.06
N LEU A 67 1.94 10.49 -3.28
CA LEU A 67 1.11 10.89 -4.39
C LEU A 67 0.74 9.66 -5.19
N VAL A 68 -0.53 9.50 -5.50
CA VAL A 68 -0.98 8.46 -6.40
C VAL A 68 -1.38 9.09 -7.71
N SER A 69 -0.88 8.56 -8.81
CA SER A 69 -1.17 9.04 -10.15
C SER A 69 -1.73 7.88 -10.95
N VAL A 70 -2.94 8.03 -11.45
CA VAL A 70 -3.66 6.97 -12.14
C VAL A 70 -3.82 7.35 -13.61
N ASN A 71 -3.28 6.50 -14.48
CA ASN A 71 -3.47 6.63 -15.91
C ASN A 71 -4.34 5.51 -16.41
N ALA A 72 -4.58 5.47 -17.71
CA ALA A 72 -5.42 4.45 -18.30
C ALA A 72 -4.88 3.04 -18.03
N ASN A 73 -3.56 2.87 -18.05
CA ASN A 73 -2.96 1.53 -17.96
C ASN A 73 -2.07 1.33 -16.77
N GLU A 74 -1.81 2.37 -16.01
CA GLU A 74 -0.81 2.26 -14.96
C GLU A 74 -1.16 3.14 -13.78
N VAL A 75 -0.86 2.64 -12.58
CA VAL A 75 -1.01 3.42 -11.36
C VAL A 75 0.38 3.55 -10.77
N THR A 76 0.79 4.78 -10.47
CA THR A 76 2.09 5.05 -9.88
C THR A 76 1.90 5.68 -8.52
N ILE A 77 2.59 5.15 -7.52
CA ILE A 77 2.58 5.72 -6.19
C ILE A 77 4.01 6.12 -5.85
N VAL A 78 4.19 7.37 -5.46
CA VAL A 78 5.47 7.90 -5.06
C VAL A 78 5.38 8.30 -3.61
N THR A 79 6.30 7.80 -2.78
CA THR A 79 6.26 8.04 -1.36
C THR A 79 7.68 8.07 -0.82
N PRO A 80 7.94 8.85 0.24
CA PRO A 80 9.26 8.84 0.87
C PRO A 80 9.59 7.51 1.55
N ALA A 81 8.59 6.80 2.05
CA ALA A 81 8.84 5.57 2.78
C ALA A 81 7.65 4.63 2.70
N VAL A 82 7.95 3.35 2.51
CA VAL A 82 6.92 2.32 2.44
C VAL A 82 7.55 1.00 2.85
N GLU A 83 6.80 0.17 3.56
CA GLU A 83 7.24 -1.16 3.96
C GLU A 83 6.05 -2.11 3.96
N TRP A 84 6.32 -3.38 3.60
CA TRP A 84 5.27 -4.37 3.69
C TRP A 84 4.94 -4.64 5.16
N ASP A 85 3.65 -4.82 5.43
CA ASP A 85 3.17 -4.99 6.78
C ASP A 85 3.70 -6.26 7.44
N ASP A 86 3.85 -7.33 6.67
CA ASP A 86 4.37 -8.58 7.24
C ASP A 86 5.81 -8.40 7.71
N GLU A 87 6.57 -7.53 7.09
CA GLU A 87 7.92 -7.25 7.55
C GLU A 87 7.90 -6.43 8.83
N ILE A 88 6.95 -5.52 8.94
CA ILE A 88 6.79 -4.74 10.15
C ILE A 88 6.39 -5.64 11.30
N ASP A 89 5.49 -6.56 11.07
CA ASP A 89 5.07 -7.49 12.10
C ASP A 89 6.23 -8.31 12.62
N ASP A 90 7.08 -8.81 11.73
CA ASP A 90 8.24 -9.57 12.15
C ASP A 90 9.14 -8.73 13.02
N PHE A 91 9.34 -7.48 12.64
CA PHE A 91 10.18 -6.59 13.41
C PHE A 91 9.61 -6.36 14.81
N ILE A 92 8.33 -6.14 14.89
CA ILE A 92 7.67 -5.88 16.18
C ILE A 92 7.72 -7.12 17.06
N GLU A 93 7.49 -8.27 16.51
CA GLU A 93 7.54 -9.49 17.29
C GLU A 93 8.94 -9.72 17.83
N GLY A 94 9.95 -9.41 17.03
CA GLY A 94 11.30 -9.56 17.48
C GLY A 94 11.64 -8.66 18.65
N ILE A 95 11.04 -7.49 18.68
CA ILE A 95 11.29 -6.54 19.76
C ILE A 95 10.48 -6.88 20.98
N ILE A 96 9.20 -7.14 20.82
CA ILE A 96 8.31 -7.32 21.93
C ILE A 96 8.38 -8.71 22.49
N GLY A 97 8.74 -9.62 21.69
CA GLY A 97 8.76 -11.00 22.11
C GLY A 97 7.42 -11.45 22.04
N GLU A 98 6.94 -11.94 21.64
CA GLU A 98 5.76 -12.45 21.49
C GLU A 98 4.78 -12.06 22.21
N GLY A 99 4.08 -11.93 22.19
CA GLY A 99 3.13 -11.69 22.70
C GLY A 99 2.65 -10.71 23.18
N ASP A 100 2.67 -10.42 23.51
CA ASP A 100 2.26 -9.57 24.10
C ASP A 100 1.61 -8.72 23.41
N VAL A 101 1.42 -8.72 22.85
CA VAL A 101 0.82 -8.00 22.29
C VAL A 101 -0.28 -8.15 22.07
N SER A 102 -0.43 -8.58 22.20
CA SER A 102 -1.46 -8.77 21.93
C SER A 102 -2.16 -8.05 22.22
N GLY A 103 -2.09 -7.91 22.39
CA GLY A 103 -2.70 -7.26 22.54
C GLY A 103 -2.54 -6.38 22.55
N GLY A 104 -2.05 -6.20 22.53
CA GLY A 104 -2.02 -5.45 22.44
C GLY A 104 -1.64 -4.75 22.16
N ILE A 105 -1.22 -4.42 22.01
CA ILE A 105 -0.97 -3.75 21.76
C ILE A 105 -1.34 -3.20 21.29
N PRO A 106 -1.18 -3.23 21.33
CA PRO A 106 -1.60 -2.79 20.96
C PRO A 106 -1.95 -2.42 20.62
N VAL A 107 -1.70 -2.59 20.62
CA VAL A 107 -2.11 -2.52 20.38
C VAL A 107 -2.65 -2.42 20.29
N GLY A 108 -2.53 -2.64 20.38
CA GLY A 108 -2.99 -2.66 20.42
C GLY A 108 -3.15 -2.61 20.45
#